data_299be230052ef4fc51f547db77eb55da
#
_entry.id   299be230052ef4fc51f547db77eb55da
#
_cell.length_a   1.000
_cell.length_b   1.000
_cell.length_c   1.000
_cell.angle_alpha   90.00
_cell.angle_beta   90.00
_cell.angle_gamma   90.00
#
_symmetry.space_group_name_H-M   'P 1'
#
loop_
_entity.id
_entity.type
_entity.pdbx_description
1 polymer ?
#
loop_
_entity_poly.entity_id
_entity_poly.type
_entity_poly.pdbx_seq_one_letter_code
_entity_poly.pdbx_strand_id
1 'polypeptide(L)'
;MAFDFKKEYKEFYMPKSKPEIVNVPKANYIAIRGEGNPNDEGGEYQKAIEVLYAVAYTLKMSYKTDHRIEGFFDYVVPPLEGFWWQKGIVGVDYHDKSSFCWISVIRLPDFITKEDFDWAVDSATKKKKLDCSKAEFLTIDEGLCVQIMHIGAFDDESLTVEIMDQYLGDNGYENDFSNTRLHHEIYLSDARRVDPRKWKTVVRHPIRKKTEWLVLSFKTILIDTHLLLNKKVCFESNETRLEEELERQLF
;
A
#
# COMPACT_ATOMS: atom_id res chain seq x y z
N MET A 1 13.23 27.81 6.58
CA MET A 1 13.72 26.48 6.11
C MET A 1 12.56 25.90 5.30
N ALA A 2 12.82 25.34 4.11
CA ALA A 2 11.76 24.73 3.31
C ALA A 2 11.14 23.53 4.05
N PHE A 3 9.81 23.37 3.96
CA PHE A 3 9.10 22.23 4.50
C PHE A 3 9.54 20.94 3.79
N ASP A 4 9.94 19.91 4.52
CA ASP A 4 10.42 18.65 3.96
C ASP A 4 9.51 17.51 4.43
N PHE A 5 8.69 16.97 3.55
CA PHE A 5 7.72 15.92 3.84
C PHE A 5 8.35 14.71 4.54
N LYS A 6 9.57 14.34 4.19
CA LYS A 6 10.26 13.22 4.84
C LYS A 6 10.62 13.51 6.30
N LYS A 7 10.77 14.79 6.66
CA LYS A 7 11.12 15.19 8.03
C LYS A 7 9.88 15.44 8.88
N GLU A 8 8.84 16.01 8.26
CA GLU A 8 7.60 16.39 8.95
C GLU A 8 6.67 15.18 9.14
N TYR A 9 6.61 14.27 8.16
CA TYR A 9 5.80 13.05 8.18
C TYR A 9 6.67 11.79 8.28
N LYS A 10 7.53 11.73 9.29
CA LYS A 10 8.48 10.61 9.47
C LYS A 10 7.78 9.27 9.57
N GLU A 11 6.61 9.22 10.18
CA GLU A 11 5.79 8.04 10.30
C GLU A 11 5.42 7.41 8.95
N PHE A 12 5.36 8.19 7.87
CA PHE A 12 5.01 7.69 6.54
C PHE A 12 6.24 7.51 5.62
N TYR A 13 7.30 8.30 5.84
CA TYR A 13 8.47 8.34 4.94
C TYR A 13 9.73 7.73 5.53
N MET A 14 9.80 7.52 6.84
CA MET A 14 11.01 7.04 7.51
C MET A 14 10.70 5.92 8.51
N PRO A 15 9.95 4.87 8.08
CA PRO A 15 9.70 3.72 8.96
C PRO A 15 11.00 3.02 9.32
N LYS A 16 10.94 2.16 10.31
CA LYS A 16 12.07 1.28 10.68
C LYS A 16 12.17 0.10 9.71
N SER A 17 13.30 -0.63 9.76
CA SER A 17 13.47 -1.92 9.06
C SER A 17 12.79 -3.07 9.82
N LYS A 18 11.61 -2.79 10.40
CA LYS A 18 10.69 -3.75 11.02
C LYS A 18 9.29 -3.34 10.62
N PRO A 19 8.40 -4.29 10.32
CA PRO A 19 7.03 -3.96 9.96
C PRO A 19 6.32 -3.17 11.06
N GLU A 20 5.55 -2.19 10.65
CA GLU A 20 4.68 -1.41 11.55
C GLU A 20 3.34 -1.13 10.86
N ILE A 21 2.27 -1.11 11.66
CA ILE A 21 0.94 -0.75 11.17
C ILE A 21 0.79 0.75 11.25
N VAL A 22 0.28 1.36 10.18
CA VAL A 22 0.07 2.79 10.05
C VAL A 22 -1.29 3.06 9.42
N ASN A 23 -1.91 4.19 9.79
CA ASN A 23 -3.11 4.68 9.11
C ASN A 23 -2.73 5.91 8.28
N VAL A 24 -2.63 5.71 6.96
CA VAL A 24 -2.18 6.74 6.02
C VAL A 24 -3.36 7.63 5.65
N PRO A 25 -3.27 8.94 5.90
CA PRO A 25 -4.35 9.85 5.57
C PRO A 25 -4.47 10.03 4.06
N LYS A 26 -5.66 10.42 3.65
CA LYS A 26 -5.94 10.86 2.28
C LYS A 26 -5.02 12.00 1.87
N ALA A 27 -4.45 11.90 0.66
CA ALA A 27 -3.54 12.92 0.13
C ALA A 27 -3.73 13.10 -1.38
N ASN A 28 -3.28 14.26 -1.90
CA ASN A 28 -3.32 14.59 -3.31
C ASN A 28 -1.95 14.39 -3.95
N TYR A 29 -1.96 13.98 -5.20
CA TYR A 29 -0.77 13.64 -5.97
C TYR A 29 -0.85 14.16 -7.41
N ILE A 30 0.31 14.45 -7.99
CA ILE A 30 0.50 14.39 -9.44
C ILE A 30 0.65 12.91 -9.76
N ALA A 31 -0.11 12.38 -10.71
CA ALA A 31 -0.07 10.97 -11.07
C ALA A 31 0.06 10.78 -12.58
N ILE A 32 0.74 9.70 -12.99
CA ILE A 32 0.75 9.19 -14.36
C ILE A 32 0.61 7.69 -14.31
N ARG A 33 -0.28 7.15 -15.14
CA ARG A 33 -0.52 5.71 -15.28
C ARG A 33 0.19 5.16 -16.50
N GLY A 34 0.66 3.93 -16.40
CA GLY A 34 1.25 3.22 -17.51
C GLY A 34 1.37 1.72 -17.23
N GLU A 35 1.93 1.02 -18.19
CA GLU A 35 2.23 -0.41 -18.11
C GLU A 35 3.57 -0.73 -18.78
N GLY A 36 4.15 -1.88 -18.48
CA GLY A 36 5.40 -2.36 -19.03
C GLY A 36 6.57 -2.28 -18.04
N ASN A 37 7.73 -2.73 -18.53
CA ASN A 37 8.94 -2.85 -17.72
C ASN A 37 9.51 -1.47 -17.37
N PRO A 38 9.63 -1.11 -16.08
CA PRO A 38 10.16 0.18 -15.64
C PRO A 38 11.66 0.37 -15.99
N ASN A 39 12.36 -0.71 -16.32
CA ASN A 39 13.79 -0.67 -16.65
C ASN A 39 14.06 -0.43 -18.15
N ASP A 40 13.03 -0.36 -18.99
CA ASP A 40 13.20 -0.12 -20.43
C ASP A 40 13.77 1.29 -20.65
N GLU A 41 14.92 1.33 -21.34
CA GLU A 41 15.59 2.59 -21.66
C GLU A 41 14.71 3.43 -22.63
N GLY A 42 14.42 4.68 -22.24
CA GLY A 42 13.50 5.56 -22.99
C GLY A 42 12.04 5.08 -22.96
N GLY A 43 11.70 4.12 -22.09
CA GLY A 43 10.37 3.54 -21.95
C GLY A 43 9.32 4.51 -21.37
N GLU A 44 8.08 4.03 -21.27
CA GLU A 44 6.96 4.84 -20.75
C GLU A 44 7.19 5.30 -19.32
N TYR A 45 7.78 4.44 -18.47
CA TYR A 45 8.05 4.77 -17.08
C TYR A 45 9.02 5.94 -16.93
N GLN A 46 10.12 5.97 -17.68
CA GLN A 46 11.07 7.07 -17.64
C GLN A 46 10.43 8.38 -18.12
N LYS A 47 9.63 8.33 -19.19
CA LYS A 47 8.89 9.52 -19.69
C LYS A 47 7.88 10.02 -18.67
N ALA A 48 7.19 9.11 -17.97
CA ALA A 48 6.27 9.49 -16.89
C ALA A 48 6.99 10.23 -15.77
N ILE A 49 8.17 9.77 -15.34
CA ILE A 49 8.98 10.43 -14.31
C ILE A 49 9.39 11.86 -14.77
N GLU A 50 9.77 12.04 -16.02
CA GLU A 50 10.12 13.36 -16.57
C GLU A 50 8.94 14.34 -16.48
N VAL A 51 7.75 13.89 -16.84
CA VAL A 51 6.51 14.68 -16.76
C VAL A 51 6.16 15.00 -15.30
N LEU A 52 6.20 14.01 -14.39
CA LEU A 52 5.92 14.20 -12.97
C LEU A 52 6.79 15.30 -12.37
N TYR A 53 8.10 15.24 -12.59
CA TYR A 53 9.01 16.26 -12.09
C TYR A 53 8.85 17.60 -12.82
N ALA A 54 8.51 17.63 -14.10
CA ALA A 54 8.25 18.89 -14.83
C ALA A 54 7.08 19.63 -14.20
N VAL A 55 5.97 18.95 -13.89
CA VAL A 55 4.79 19.53 -13.24
C VAL A 55 5.09 19.91 -11.79
N ALA A 56 5.71 18.99 -11.01
CA ALA A 56 6.04 19.23 -9.60
C ALA A 56 6.93 20.47 -9.40
N TYR A 57 7.98 20.62 -10.22
CA TYR A 57 8.84 21.80 -10.16
C TYR A 57 8.18 23.05 -10.70
N THR A 58 7.22 22.95 -11.62
CA THR A 58 6.44 24.11 -12.06
C THR A 58 5.58 24.65 -10.93
N LEU A 59 4.90 23.79 -10.17
CA LEU A 59 4.15 24.15 -8.96
C LEU A 59 5.08 24.76 -7.90
N LYS A 60 6.17 24.06 -7.57
CA LYS A 60 7.13 24.54 -6.59
C LYS A 60 7.68 25.94 -6.91
N MET A 61 7.89 26.22 -8.17
CA MET A 61 8.48 27.49 -8.63
C MET A 61 7.44 28.54 -9.03
N SER A 62 6.15 28.33 -8.79
CA SER A 62 5.05 29.25 -9.09
C SER A 62 5.28 30.65 -8.52
N TYR A 63 5.86 30.72 -7.31
CA TYR A 63 6.15 32.00 -6.65
C TYR A 63 7.09 32.96 -7.46
N LYS A 64 7.78 32.42 -8.48
CA LYS A 64 8.61 33.20 -9.42
C LYS A 64 7.85 33.62 -10.68
N THR A 65 6.58 33.37 -10.76
CA THR A 65 5.71 33.69 -11.91
C THR A 65 4.58 34.59 -11.46
N ASP A 66 3.71 34.99 -12.39
CA ASP A 66 2.50 35.75 -12.07
C ASP A 66 1.40 34.90 -11.45
N HIS A 67 1.48 33.55 -11.55
CA HIS A 67 0.55 32.64 -10.90
C HIS A 67 0.88 32.49 -9.40
N ARG A 68 -0.01 33.03 -8.56
CA ARG A 68 0.13 33.03 -7.11
C ARG A 68 -0.78 31.93 -6.54
N ILE A 69 -0.18 30.92 -5.92
CA ILE A 69 -0.91 29.86 -5.23
C ILE A 69 -1.24 30.34 -3.82
N GLU A 70 -2.50 30.29 -3.45
CA GLU A 70 -2.96 30.67 -2.11
C GLU A 70 -2.39 29.73 -1.05
N GLY A 71 -1.97 30.26 0.09
CA GLY A 71 -1.38 29.48 1.17
C GLY A 71 0.01 28.89 0.88
N PHE A 72 0.64 29.31 -0.24
CA PHE A 72 1.97 28.80 -0.61
C PHE A 72 3.01 29.01 0.47
N PHE A 73 3.72 27.96 0.80
CA PHE A 73 4.97 27.99 1.56
C PHE A 73 6.06 27.21 0.81
N ASP A 74 7.33 27.55 1.04
CA ASP A 74 8.44 26.84 0.39
C ASP A 74 8.58 25.41 0.93
N TYR A 75 8.67 24.44 0.02
CA TYR A 75 8.76 23.02 0.34
C TYR A 75 9.79 22.30 -0.54
N VAL A 76 10.29 21.19 -0.06
CA VAL A 76 11.08 20.25 -0.86
C VAL A 76 10.11 19.37 -1.65
N VAL A 77 10.31 19.25 -2.97
CA VAL A 77 9.49 18.32 -3.77
C VAL A 77 9.58 16.92 -3.14
N PRO A 78 8.45 16.31 -2.79
CA PRO A 78 8.43 14.98 -2.20
C PRO A 78 9.11 13.92 -3.07
N PRO A 79 9.49 12.77 -2.51
CA PRO A 79 10.06 11.69 -3.28
C PRO A 79 9.09 11.19 -4.36
N LEU A 80 9.64 10.54 -5.37
CA LEU A 80 8.86 9.73 -6.31
C LEU A 80 8.28 8.55 -5.54
N GLU A 81 7.03 8.21 -5.83
CA GLU A 81 6.33 7.06 -5.28
C GLU A 81 5.70 6.27 -6.43
N GLY A 82 5.47 4.97 -6.25
CA GLY A 82 4.87 4.11 -7.25
C GLY A 82 3.86 3.15 -6.65
N PHE A 83 2.68 3.06 -7.26
CA PHE A 83 1.70 2.01 -6.97
C PHE A 83 1.78 0.97 -8.08
N TRP A 84 1.92 -0.31 -7.69
CA TRP A 84 2.23 -1.40 -8.60
C TRP A 84 1.22 -2.52 -8.50
N TRP A 85 0.91 -3.12 -9.64
CA TRP A 85 0.10 -4.35 -9.73
C TRP A 85 0.34 -5.05 -11.05
N GLN A 86 -0.14 -6.27 -11.18
CA GLN A 86 -0.18 -7.04 -12.41
C GLN A 86 -1.56 -7.65 -12.59
N LYS A 87 -2.04 -7.69 -13.84
CA LYS A 87 -3.39 -8.20 -14.13
C LYS A 87 -3.50 -9.70 -13.79
N GLY A 88 -4.44 -10.04 -12.90
CA GLY A 88 -4.67 -11.43 -12.49
C GLY A 88 -3.74 -11.96 -11.40
N ILE A 89 -2.86 -11.13 -10.86
CA ILE A 89 -1.95 -11.48 -9.75
C ILE A 89 -2.35 -10.69 -8.51
N VAL A 90 -2.33 -11.34 -7.35
CA VAL A 90 -2.48 -10.69 -6.05
C VAL A 90 -1.08 -10.35 -5.52
N GLY A 91 -0.82 -9.09 -5.25
CA GLY A 91 0.53 -8.60 -4.94
C GLY A 91 1.35 -8.31 -6.20
N VAL A 92 2.65 -8.58 -6.18
CA VAL A 92 3.59 -8.30 -7.26
C VAL A 92 4.48 -9.51 -7.54
N ASP A 93 4.57 -9.93 -8.80
CA ASP A 93 5.57 -10.90 -9.28
C ASP A 93 6.77 -10.14 -9.88
N TYR A 94 7.87 -10.12 -9.16
CA TYR A 94 9.10 -9.42 -9.56
C TYR A 94 9.84 -10.09 -10.73
N HIS A 95 9.46 -11.30 -11.14
CA HIS A 95 10.10 -12.03 -12.25
C HIS A 95 9.58 -11.61 -13.62
N ASP A 96 8.33 -11.14 -13.70
CA ASP A 96 7.74 -10.65 -14.96
C ASP A 96 7.48 -9.14 -14.92
N LYS A 97 8.55 -8.37 -15.09
CA LYS A 97 8.47 -6.90 -15.10
C LYS A 97 7.74 -6.33 -16.32
N SER A 98 7.59 -7.10 -17.39
CA SER A 98 6.91 -6.66 -18.61
C SER A 98 5.41 -6.54 -18.45
N SER A 99 4.83 -7.26 -17.50
CA SER A 99 3.40 -7.25 -17.17
C SER A 99 3.02 -6.23 -16.10
N PHE A 100 3.96 -5.44 -15.59
CA PHE A 100 3.68 -4.42 -14.59
C PHE A 100 2.71 -3.37 -15.11
N CYS A 101 1.72 -3.07 -14.30
CA CYS A 101 0.91 -1.87 -14.38
C CYS A 101 1.32 -0.96 -13.22
N TRP A 102 1.35 0.35 -13.46
CA TRP A 102 1.81 1.27 -12.43
C TRP A 102 1.08 2.62 -12.48
N ILE A 103 1.05 3.26 -11.31
CA ILE A 103 0.73 4.67 -11.15
C ILE A 103 1.93 5.31 -10.48
N SER A 104 2.74 6.05 -11.21
CA SER A 104 3.83 6.83 -10.63
C SER A 104 3.29 8.16 -10.14
N VAL A 105 3.70 8.57 -8.93
CA VAL A 105 3.15 9.75 -8.29
C VAL A 105 4.20 10.59 -7.58
N ILE A 106 3.90 11.87 -7.41
CA ILE A 106 4.59 12.78 -6.48
C ILE A 106 3.51 13.45 -5.63
N ARG A 107 3.62 13.34 -4.30
CA ARG A 107 2.68 13.96 -3.37
C ARG A 107 2.65 15.47 -3.54
N LEU A 108 1.46 16.05 -3.46
CA LEU A 108 1.25 17.49 -3.47
C LEU A 108 1.06 18.01 -2.03
N PRO A 109 1.56 19.22 -1.72
CA PRO A 109 1.12 19.96 -0.55
C PRO A 109 -0.39 20.20 -0.58
N ASP A 110 -1.03 20.23 0.59
CA ASP A 110 -2.48 20.32 0.72
C ASP A 110 -3.07 21.65 0.19
N PHE A 111 -2.23 22.71 0.05
CA PHE A 111 -2.64 23.99 -0.51
C PHE A 111 -2.73 23.99 -2.04
N ILE A 112 -2.25 22.95 -2.73
CA ILE A 112 -2.33 22.86 -4.20
C ILE A 112 -3.74 22.44 -4.59
N THR A 113 -4.41 23.31 -5.34
CA THR A 113 -5.74 23.02 -5.90
C THR A 113 -5.66 22.34 -7.25
N LYS A 114 -6.81 21.85 -7.75
CA LYS A 114 -6.90 21.30 -9.10
C LYS A 114 -6.59 22.36 -10.16
N GLU A 115 -7.01 23.59 -9.95
CA GLU A 115 -6.77 24.73 -10.84
C GLU A 115 -5.27 25.07 -10.92
N ASP A 116 -4.57 25.05 -9.79
CA ASP A 116 -3.12 25.23 -9.75
C ASP A 116 -2.38 24.12 -10.50
N PHE A 117 -2.85 22.89 -10.33
CA PHE A 117 -2.32 21.74 -11.06
C PHE A 117 -2.52 21.89 -12.57
N ASP A 118 -3.72 22.27 -13.02
CA ASP A 118 -4.01 22.44 -14.46
C ASP A 118 -3.15 23.55 -15.07
N TRP A 119 -3.00 24.67 -14.35
CA TRP A 119 -2.05 25.72 -14.74
C TRP A 119 -0.61 25.19 -14.86
N ALA A 120 -0.18 24.33 -13.93
CA ALA A 120 1.18 23.79 -13.93
C ALA A 120 1.41 22.84 -15.10
N VAL A 121 0.43 21.99 -15.45
CA VAL A 121 0.45 21.12 -16.63
C VAL A 121 0.62 21.93 -17.92
N ASP A 122 -0.21 22.96 -18.10
CA ASP A 122 -0.15 23.86 -19.27
C ASP A 122 1.19 24.59 -19.35
N SER A 123 1.65 25.11 -18.20
CA SER A 123 2.89 25.87 -18.11
C SER A 123 4.12 24.99 -18.36
N ALA A 124 4.13 23.76 -17.81
CA ALA A 124 5.20 22.77 -18.02
C ALA A 124 5.27 22.35 -19.50
N THR A 125 4.13 22.04 -20.10
CA THR A 125 4.03 21.67 -21.53
C THR A 125 4.63 22.78 -22.43
N LYS A 126 4.24 24.01 -22.21
CA LYS A 126 4.72 25.16 -23.01
C LYS A 126 6.22 25.41 -22.82
N LYS A 127 6.70 25.42 -21.58
CA LYS A 127 8.09 25.77 -21.26
C LYS A 127 9.10 24.67 -21.58
N LYS A 128 8.71 23.42 -21.36
CA LYS A 128 9.60 22.27 -21.49
C LYS A 128 9.51 21.57 -22.85
N LYS A 129 8.51 21.91 -23.68
CA LYS A 129 8.16 21.21 -24.93
C LYS A 129 7.93 19.70 -24.69
N LEU A 130 7.34 19.39 -23.53
CA LEU A 130 7.06 18.04 -23.07
C LEU A 130 5.54 17.87 -22.99
N ASP A 131 5.01 16.80 -23.58
CA ASP A 131 3.58 16.51 -23.46
C ASP A 131 3.24 16.05 -22.04
N CYS A 132 2.61 16.93 -21.27
CA CYS A 132 2.16 16.65 -19.91
C CYS A 132 0.67 16.26 -19.83
N SER A 133 0.00 16.00 -20.96
CA SER A 133 -1.45 15.74 -21.00
C SER A 133 -1.88 14.47 -20.24
N LYS A 134 -0.95 13.52 -20.05
CA LYS A 134 -1.21 12.30 -19.27
C LYS A 134 -1.13 12.50 -17.75
N ALA A 135 -0.73 13.69 -17.28
CA ALA A 135 -0.67 13.97 -15.84
C ALA A 135 -2.08 14.15 -15.25
N GLU A 136 -2.33 13.51 -14.12
CA GLU A 136 -3.60 13.52 -13.39
C GLU A 136 -3.42 14.19 -12.02
N PHE A 137 -4.42 14.96 -11.56
CA PHE A 137 -4.58 15.31 -10.15
C PHE A 137 -5.34 14.17 -9.46
N LEU A 138 -4.62 13.34 -8.73
CA LEU A 138 -5.16 12.14 -8.13
C LEU A 138 -5.22 12.26 -6.61
N THR A 139 -6.37 11.94 -6.04
CA THR A 139 -6.51 11.81 -4.59
C THR A 139 -6.50 10.34 -4.21
N ILE A 140 -5.61 9.95 -3.30
CA ILE A 140 -5.48 8.57 -2.81
C ILE A 140 -5.79 8.54 -1.32
N ASP A 141 -6.57 7.55 -0.90
CA ASP A 141 -6.89 7.21 0.49
C ASP A 141 -6.41 5.78 0.74
N GLU A 142 -5.21 5.64 1.29
CA GLU A 142 -4.64 4.32 1.57
C GLU A 142 -5.21 3.70 2.86
N GLY A 143 -5.56 4.54 3.85
CA GLY A 143 -6.12 4.08 5.12
C GLY A 143 -5.16 3.17 5.89
N LEU A 144 -5.68 2.05 6.41
CA LEU A 144 -4.91 1.11 7.22
C LEU A 144 -3.93 0.31 6.37
N CYS A 145 -2.63 0.42 6.70
CA CYS A 145 -1.53 -0.22 5.97
C CYS A 145 -0.53 -0.86 6.94
N VAL A 146 0.26 -1.80 6.44
CA VAL A 146 1.55 -2.19 7.01
C VAL A 146 2.65 -1.59 6.16
N GLN A 147 3.75 -1.17 6.78
CA GLN A 147 4.92 -0.64 6.07
C GLN A 147 6.23 -1.06 6.71
N ILE A 148 7.29 -0.99 5.92
CA ILE A 148 8.66 -1.31 6.35
C ILE A 148 9.65 -0.52 5.49
N MET A 149 10.84 -0.22 6.03
CA MET A 149 11.98 0.25 5.24
C MET A 149 12.71 -0.93 4.64
N HIS A 150 12.66 -1.07 3.32
CA HIS A 150 13.54 -1.94 2.54
C HIS A 150 14.88 -1.24 2.31
N ILE A 151 15.99 -1.97 2.51
CA ILE A 151 17.36 -1.51 2.22
C ILE A 151 18.00 -2.53 1.30
N GLY A 152 18.17 -2.19 0.03
CA GLY A 152 18.68 -3.10 -0.99
C GLY A 152 18.20 -2.73 -2.39
N ALA A 153 18.53 -3.59 -3.35
CA ALA A 153 18.01 -3.46 -4.72
C ALA A 153 16.50 -3.81 -4.75
N PHE A 154 15.75 -3.23 -5.69
CA PHE A 154 14.33 -3.52 -5.85
C PHE A 154 14.05 -5.01 -6.09
N ASP A 155 14.97 -5.71 -6.74
CA ASP A 155 14.83 -7.16 -7.00
C ASP A 155 14.89 -8.02 -5.72
N ASP A 156 15.38 -7.47 -4.63
CA ASP A 156 15.46 -8.13 -3.31
C ASP A 156 14.24 -7.83 -2.41
N GLU A 157 13.26 -7.05 -2.88
CA GLU A 157 12.09 -6.63 -2.09
C GLU A 157 11.19 -7.79 -1.67
N SER A 158 11.16 -8.89 -2.43
CA SER A 158 10.38 -10.08 -2.10
C SER A 158 10.65 -10.57 -0.69
N LEU A 159 11.91 -10.57 -0.23
CA LEU A 159 12.29 -10.94 1.14
C LEU A 159 11.70 -10.00 2.19
N THR A 160 11.60 -8.72 1.85
CA THR A 160 11.01 -7.71 2.74
C THR A 160 9.50 -7.87 2.83
N VAL A 161 8.84 -8.22 1.71
CA VAL A 161 7.41 -8.53 1.66
C VAL A 161 7.09 -9.78 2.49
N GLU A 162 7.90 -10.84 2.42
CA GLU A 162 7.74 -12.04 3.25
C GLU A 162 7.77 -11.71 4.75
N ILE A 163 8.67 -10.81 5.18
CA ILE A 163 8.72 -10.35 6.58
C ILE A 163 7.44 -9.59 6.96
N MET A 164 6.88 -8.79 6.04
CA MET A 164 5.61 -8.10 6.27
C MET A 164 4.45 -9.09 6.41
N ASP A 165 4.38 -10.09 5.53
CA ASP A 165 3.32 -11.10 5.53
C ASP A 165 3.35 -11.97 6.79
N GLN A 166 4.54 -12.37 7.24
CA GLN A 166 4.71 -13.07 8.52
C GLN A 166 4.20 -12.20 9.69
N TYR A 167 4.60 -10.93 9.72
CA TYR A 167 4.15 -10.00 10.75
C TYR A 167 2.63 -9.84 10.77
N LEU A 168 1.98 -9.75 9.60
CA LEU A 168 0.52 -9.67 9.52
C LEU A 168 -0.14 -10.92 10.08
N GLY A 169 0.38 -12.10 9.73
CA GLY A 169 -0.10 -13.38 10.25
C GLY A 169 -0.08 -13.46 11.77
N ASP A 170 1.03 -13.02 12.37
CA ASP A 170 1.26 -13.04 13.82
C ASP A 170 0.39 -12.04 14.58
N ASN A 171 -0.07 -10.97 13.91
CA ASN A 171 -0.83 -9.88 14.53
C ASN A 171 -2.33 -9.87 14.15
N GLY A 172 -2.83 -10.90 13.47
CA GLY A 172 -4.25 -11.03 13.13
C GLY A 172 -4.72 -10.11 12.00
N TYR A 173 -3.82 -9.75 11.10
CA TYR A 173 -4.11 -8.98 9.90
C TYR A 173 -3.87 -9.81 8.63
N GLU A 174 -4.38 -9.33 7.53
CA GLU A 174 -4.14 -9.86 6.18
C GLU A 174 -4.07 -8.71 5.18
N ASN A 175 -3.41 -8.95 4.04
CA ASN A 175 -3.37 -8.01 2.93
C ASN A 175 -4.79 -7.75 2.40
N ASP A 176 -5.07 -6.49 2.00
CA ASP A 176 -6.36 -6.03 1.50
C ASP A 176 -6.20 -5.35 0.14
N PHE A 177 -5.51 -6.01 -0.77
CA PHE A 177 -5.33 -5.53 -2.14
C PHE A 177 -6.65 -5.45 -2.89
N SER A 178 -6.82 -4.38 -3.67
CA SER A 178 -7.97 -4.16 -4.53
C SER A 178 -7.60 -3.27 -5.71
N ASN A 179 -8.55 -2.93 -6.58
CA ASN A 179 -8.30 -2.02 -7.71
C ASN A 179 -7.91 -0.59 -7.29
N THR A 180 -8.10 -0.24 -6.02
CA THR A 180 -7.80 1.09 -5.46
C THR A 180 -6.80 1.06 -4.31
N ARG A 181 -6.45 -0.13 -3.83
CA ARG A 181 -5.49 -0.35 -2.74
C ARG A 181 -4.42 -1.31 -3.22
N LEU A 182 -3.28 -0.77 -3.56
CA LEU A 182 -2.23 -1.44 -4.33
C LEU A 182 -0.95 -1.58 -3.49
N HIS A 183 -0.01 -2.37 -3.99
CA HIS A 183 1.37 -2.35 -3.51
C HIS A 183 1.97 -0.97 -3.76
N HIS A 184 2.56 -0.35 -2.74
CA HIS A 184 3.06 1.01 -2.78
C HIS A 184 4.53 1.07 -2.38
N GLU A 185 5.33 1.72 -3.21
CA GLU A 185 6.75 1.97 -2.99
C GLU A 185 7.05 3.47 -2.94
N ILE A 186 7.87 3.92 -1.97
CA ILE A 186 8.32 5.30 -1.86
C ILE A 186 9.85 5.32 -1.97
N TYR A 187 10.38 5.94 -3.02
CA TYR A 187 11.80 5.90 -3.35
C TYR A 187 12.58 7.02 -2.66
N LEU A 188 13.29 6.69 -1.59
CA LEU A 188 14.05 7.67 -0.78
C LEU A 188 15.47 7.90 -1.29
N SER A 189 15.99 6.98 -2.08
CA SER A 189 17.32 7.06 -2.67
C SER A 189 17.27 7.43 -4.15
N ASP A 190 18.21 8.25 -4.60
CA ASP A 190 18.41 8.45 -6.05
C ASP A 190 19.19 7.26 -6.60
N ALA A 191 18.52 6.35 -7.30
CA ALA A 191 19.08 5.13 -7.87
C ALA A 191 20.25 5.40 -8.86
N ARG A 192 20.35 6.60 -9.42
CA ARG A 192 21.45 7.00 -10.32
C ARG A 192 22.75 7.34 -9.59
N ARG A 193 22.69 7.60 -8.27
CA ARG A 193 23.81 8.13 -7.47
C ARG A 193 24.22 7.24 -6.32
N VAL A 194 23.34 6.37 -5.88
CA VAL A 194 23.53 5.52 -4.69
C VAL A 194 23.75 4.09 -5.14
N ASP A 195 24.67 3.38 -4.51
CA ASP A 195 24.88 1.94 -4.71
C ASP A 195 23.57 1.17 -4.43
N PRO A 196 23.12 0.25 -5.30
CA PRO A 196 21.88 -0.50 -5.13
C PRO A 196 21.74 -1.17 -3.75
N ARG A 197 22.83 -1.67 -3.17
CA ARG A 197 22.83 -2.28 -1.83
C ARG A 197 22.48 -1.32 -0.70
N LYS A 198 22.40 -0.01 -0.98
CA LYS A 198 22.12 1.05 0.00
C LYS A 198 20.83 1.81 -0.36
N TRP A 199 20.11 1.40 -1.39
CA TRP A 199 18.84 2.03 -1.71
C TRP A 199 17.88 1.86 -0.54
N LYS A 200 17.06 2.87 -0.35
CA LYS A 200 16.02 2.90 0.68
C LYS A 200 14.68 3.12 0.01
N THR A 201 13.80 2.16 0.20
CA THR A 201 12.42 2.19 -0.28
C THR A 201 11.49 1.91 0.89
N VAL A 202 10.46 2.73 1.06
CA VAL A 202 9.36 2.34 1.94
C VAL A 202 8.45 1.42 1.14
N VAL A 203 8.31 0.18 1.57
CA VAL A 203 7.33 -0.75 1.02
C VAL A 203 6.10 -0.72 1.91
N ARG A 204 4.92 -0.55 1.30
CA ARG A 204 3.64 -0.42 2.02
C ARG A 204 2.55 -1.24 1.35
N HIS A 205 1.81 -1.99 2.15
CA HIS A 205 0.66 -2.77 1.71
C HIS A 205 -0.60 -2.37 2.46
N PRO A 206 -1.74 -2.28 1.77
CA PRO A 206 -3.04 -2.13 2.41
C PRO A 206 -3.40 -3.39 3.17
N ILE A 207 -3.97 -3.22 4.36
CA ILE A 207 -4.33 -4.34 5.22
C ILE A 207 -5.73 -4.19 5.82
N ARG A 208 -6.27 -5.32 6.29
CA ARG A 208 -7.46 -5.36 7.15
C ARG A 208 -7.27 -6.36 8.26
N LYS A 209 -8.04 -6.22 9.33
CA LYS A 209 -8.11 -7.26 10.36
C LYS A 209 -8.70 -8.53 9.78
N LYS A 210 -8.11 -9.68 10.09
CA LYS A 210 -8.74 -10.96 9.82
C LYS A 210 -10.11 -10.99 10.50
N THR A 211 -11.13 -11.34 9.74
CA THR A 211 -12.48 -11.42 10.31
C THR A 211 -12.49 -12.56 11.31
N GLU A 212 -12.72 -12.29 12.59
CA GLU A 212 -12.81 -13.29 13.68
C GLU A 212 -13.93 -14.32 13.45
N TRP A 213 -14.77 -14.12 12.45
CA TRP A 213 -15.89 -14.96 12.07
C TRP A 213 -15.51 -16.43 11.84
N LEU A 214 -14.35 -16.72 11.29
CA LEU A 214 -13.89 -18.09 11.12
C LEU A 214 -13.48 -18.71 12.45
N VAL A 215 -12.86 -17.98 13.35
CA VAL A 215 -12.41 -18.48 14.66
C VAL A 215 -13.59 -18.68 15.61
N LEU A 216 -14.57 -17.78 15.59
CA LEU A 216 -15.80 -17.92 16.38
C LEU A 216 -16.69 -19.05 15.84
N SER A 217 -16.84 -19.21 14.52
CA SER A 217 -17.62 -20.30 13.95
C SER A 217 -16.97 -21.67 14.23
N PHE A 218 -15.66 -21.80 14.12
CA PHE A 218 -14.95 -23.05 14.50
C PHE A 218 -15.02 -23.33 15.99
N LYS A 219 -14.88 -22.33 16.85
CA LYS A 219 -15.05 -22.52 18.31
C LYS A 219 -16.50 -22.86 18.66
N THR A 220 -17.47 -22.21 18.05
CA THR A 220 -18.90 -22.48 18.29
C THR A 220 -19.27 -23.88 17.78
N ILE A 221 -18.81 -24.29 16.59
CA ILE A 221 -19.03 -25.65 16.05
C ILE A 221 -18.36 -26.70 16.93
N LEU A 222 -17.13 -26.47 17.43
CA LEU A 222 -16.44 -27.37 18.35
C LEU A 222 -17.16 -27.48 19.70
N ILE A 223 -17.68 -26.41 20.24
CA ILE A 223 -18.44 -26.38 21.48
C ILE A 223 -19.78 -27.11 21.30
N ASP A 224 -20.50 -26.85 20.21
CA ASP A 224 -21.77 -27.52 19.90
C ASP A 224 -21.61 -29.00 19.63
N THR A 225 -20.55 -29.41 18.91
CA THR A 225 -20.24 -30.86 18.71
C THR A 225 -19.84 -31.55 20.01
N HIS A 226 -19.08 -30.87 20.89
CA HIS A 226 -18.71 -31.40 22.19
C HIS A 226 -19.93 -31.50 23.14
N LEU A 227 -20.85 -30.55 23.09
CA LEU A 227 -22.12 -30.59 23.81
C LEU A 227 -23.07 -31.67 23.31
N LEU A 228 -23.12 -31.90 22.00
CA LEU A 228 -23.91 -32.98 21.38
C LEU A 228 -23.35 -34.36 21.70
N LEU A 229 -22.03 -34.53 21.66
CA LEU A 229 -21.37 -35.75 22.08
C LEU A 229 -21.61 -36.06 23.56
N ASN A 230 -21.48 -35.07 24.45
CA ASN A 230 -21.74 -35.24 25.87
C ASN A 230 -23.23 -35.56 26.16
N LYS A 231 -24.18 -34.96 25.42
CA LYS A 231 -25.61 -35.29 25.53
C LYS A 231 -25.89 -36.72 25.04
N LYS A 232 -25.23 -37.16 23.97
CA LYS A 232 -25.39 -38.54 23.47
C LYS A 232 -24.86 -39.57 24.45
N VAL A 233 -23.69 -39.34 25.03
CA VAL A 233 -23.11 -40.17 26.10
C VAL A 233 -23.99 -40.24 27.35
N CYS A 234 -24.58 -39.09 27.76
CA CYS A 234 -25.54 -39.06 28.87
C CYS A 234 -26.87 -39.79 28.55
N PHE A 235 -27.30 -39.79 27.28
CA PHE A 235 -28.53 -40.48 26.88
C PHE A 235 -28.30 -41.99 26.87
N GLU A 236 -27.21 -42.46 26.27
CA GLU A 236 -26.82 -43.87 26.23
C GLU A 236 -26.57 -44.45 27.65
N SER A 237 -25.99 -43.66 28.58
CA SER A 237 -25.80 -44.09 29.95
C SER A 237 -27.13 -44.15 30.79
N ASN A 238 -28.13 -43.38 30.38
CA ASN A 238 -29.45 -43.43 31.02
C ASN A 238 -30.33 -44.58 30.48
N GLU A 239 -30.19 -44.91 29.17
CA GLU A 239 -30.89 -46.07 28.61
C GLU A 239 -30.37 -47.41 29.22
N THR A 240 -29.06 -47.60 29.34
CA THR A 240 -28.47 -48.78 29.95
C THR A 240 -28.87 -48.89 31.44
N ARG A 241 -28.99 -47.77 32.15
CA ARG A 241 -29.41 -47.78 33.56
C ARG A 241 -30.91 -48.10 33.74
N LEU A 242 -31.73 -47.68 32.79
CA LEU A 242 -33.16 -48.01 32.77
C LEU A 242 -33.41 -49.47 32.40
N GLU A 243 -32.62 -50.04 31.49
CA GLU A 243 -32.68 -51.47 31.13
C GLU A 243 -32.25 -52.35 32.32
N GLU A 244 -31.17 -51.99 33.03
CA GLU A 244 -30.75 -52.69 34.24
C GLU A 244 -31.75 -52.59 35.42
N GLU A 245 -32.47 -51.48 35.55
CA GLU A 245 -33.53 -51.29 36.57
C GLU A 245 -34.79 -52.10 36.21
N LEU A 246 -35.17 -52.20 34.94
CA LEU A 246 -36.28 -53.01 34.47
C LEU A 246 -36.01 -54.52 34.60
N GLU A 247 -34.79 -54.98 34.32
CA GLU A 247 -34.40 -56.36 34.54
C GLU A 247 -34.44 -56.77 36.06
N ARG A 248 -34.08 -55.86 36.96
CA ARG A 248 -34.16 -56.10 38.43
C ARG A 248 -35.57 -56.15 38.97
N GLN A 249 -36.57 -55.65 38.27
CA GLN A 249 -37.98 -55.67 38.68
C GLN A 249 -38.75 -56.86 38.10
N LEU A 250 -38.15 -57.61 37.19
CA LEU A 250 -38.78 -58.77 36.52
C LEU A 250 -38.29 -60.12 37.09
N PHE A 251 -37.37 -60.16 38.07
CA PHE A 251 -36.92 -61.27 38.84
C PHE A 251 -37.01 -60.98 40.32
#